data_67cde7edff7a3f0cf0993429e50b8e78
#
_entry.id   67cde7edff7a3f0cf0993429e50b8e78
#
_cell.length_a   1.000
_cell.length_b   1.000
_cell.length_c   1.000
_cell.angle_alpha   90.00
_cell.angle_beta   90.00
_cell.angle_gamma   90.00
#
_symmetry.space_group_name_H-M   'P 1'
#
loop_
_entity.id
_entity.type
_entity.pdbx_description
1 polymer ?
#
loop_
_entity_poly.entity_id
_entity_poly.type
_entity_poly.pdbx_seq_one_letter_code
_entity_poly.pdbx_strand_id
1 'polypeptide(L)'
;MTRSGCFSASLNHETNREADDVSTGSKLHHIVLCWLKDPGDQKDREKIIEVTRSFLDIPGVLNAQAGQVIMSDREIVDDSFDVGILIVTKNQKDLQKYLDHPIHQKAKKEVLLPLVERILVYDFMD
;
A
#
# COMPACT_ATOMS: atom_id res chain seq x y z
N MET A 1 6.53 -7.60 20.28
CA MET A 1 6.55 -7.08 19.96
C MET A 1 6.46 -6.18 20.04
N THR A 2 5.92 -6.10 20.18
CA THR A 2 5.75 -5.22 20.21
C THR A 2 5.32 -4.22 20.17
N ARG A 3 4.70 -3.97 20.55
CA ARG A 3 4.27 -2.98 20.46
C ARG A 3 4.52 -2.12 21.00
N SER A 4 4.37 -2.14 21.20
CA SER A 4 4.48 -1.22 21.59
C SER A 4 4.53 -0.29 21.62
N GLY A 5 4.33 -0.24 21.89
CA GLY A 5 4.24 0.61 21.88
C GLY A 5 3.85 1.21 21.64
N CYS A 6 3.33 0.95 21.71
CA CYS A 6 2.87 1.46 21.56
C CYS A 6 2.39 1.62 21.79
N PHE A 7 1.94 1.20 22.18
CA PHE A 7 1.41 1.47 22.51
C PHE A 7 1.20 2.19 22.87
N SER A 8 0.90 2.21 23.11
CA SER A 8 0.51 3.01 23.40
C SER A 8 0.27 3.79 23.33
N ALA A 9 0.09 3.70 23.61
CA ALA A 9 -0.26 4.43 23.58
C ALA A 9 -0.69 4.91 23.43
N SER A 10 -1.08 4.64 23.62
CA SER A 10 -1.60 5.15 23.56
C SER A 10 -1.97 5.61 23.68
N LEU A 11 -2.27 5.33 24.09
CA LEU A 11 -2.72 5.85 24.25
C LEU A 11 -3.00 6.69 24.31
N ASN A 12 -3.24 6.88 24.72
CA ASN A 12 -3.65 7.63 24.55
C ASN A 12 -3.98 8.22 24.11
N HIS A 13 -4.49 8.06 24.16
CA HIS A 13 -4.97 8.53 23.47
C HIS A 13 -5.80 8.77 23.25
N GLU A 14 -6.51 8.68 23.47
CA GLU A 14 -7.31 8.86 23.04
C GLU A 14 -8.03 9.67 22.84
N THR A 15 -8.50 9.98 23.36
CA THR A 15 -9.16 10.62 22.95
C THR A 15 -9.48 11.56 22.36
N ASN A 16 -9.68 11.87 22.54
CA ASN A 16 -10.09 12.71 21.69
C ASN A 16 -10.19 12.78 20.54
N ARG A 17 -10.33 12.29 20.08
CA ARG A 17 -10.39 12.28 18.83
C ARG A 17 -11.46 12.53 18.09
N GLU A 18 -12.15 12.87 18.18
CA GLU A 18 -13.07 13.18 17.50
C GLU A 18 -13.29 14.02 16.67
N ALA A 19 -13.43 14.41 16.85
CA ALA A 19 -13.81 15.22 16.00
C ALA A 19 -13.10 15.61 14.94
N ASP A 20 -12.64 15.80 15.12
CA ASP A 20 -12.04 16.07 14.13
C ASP A 20 -11.73 15.19 13.32
N ASP A 21 -12.02 14.46 13.77
CA ASP A 21 -11.76 13.66 13.13
C ASP A 21 -11.63 13.48 12.06
N VAL A 22 -11.94 13.74 12.14
CA VAL A 22 -11.76 13.71 10.94
C VAL A 22 -10.42 13.63 10.41
N SER A 23 -9.71 14.54 10.46
CA SER A 23 -8.34 14.53 10.03
C SER A 23 -7.47 13.65 10.89
N THR A 24 -7.92 13.41 12.10
CA THR A 24 -7.13 12.65 13.06
C THR A 24 -7.64 11.24 13.24
N GLY A 25 -8.63 10.85 12.45
CA GLY A 25 -9.12 9.50 12.52
C GLY A 25 -8.12 8.50 12.00
N SER A 26 -8.31 7.25 12.39
CA SER A 26 -7.49 6.17 11.88
C SER A 26 -7.67 6.04 10.38
N LYS A 27 -6.68 5.45 9.73
CA LYS A 27 -6.68 5.25 8.28
C LYS A 27 -6.39 3.81 7.97
N LEU A 28 -6.80 3.38 6.79
CA LEU A 28 -6.52 2.05 6.29
C LEU A 28 -5.26 2.09 5.43
N HIS A 29 -4.34 1.20 5.74
CA HIS A 29 -3.10 1.03 4.99
C HIS A 29 -3.16 -0.28 4.22
N HIS A 30 -3.10 -0.17 2.91
CA HIS A 30 -3.17 -1.30 1.98
C HIS A 30 -1.77 -1.47 1.39
N ILE A 31 -1.09 -2.53 1.81
CA ILE A 31 0.29 -2.81 1.40
C ILE A 31 0.27 -3.96 0.42
N VAL A 32 0.88 -3.75 -0.74
CA VAL A 32 0.92 -4.76 -1.80
C VAL A 32 2.38 -5.02 -2.15
N LEU A 33 2.78 -6.27 -2.10
CA LEU A 33 4.12 -6.69 -2.52
C LEU A 33 3.99 -7.47 -3.82
N CYS A 34 4.83 -7.11 -4.80
CA CYS A 34 4.75 -7.67 -6.14
C CYS A 34 6.03 -8.41 -6.50
N TRP A 35 5.88 -9.64 -6.97
CA TRP A 35 6.96 -10.43 -7.57
C TRP A 35 6.75 -10.44 -9.07
N LEU A 36 7.76 -10.02 -9.83
CA LEU A 36 7.65 -9.94 -11.28
C LEU A 36 7.82 -11.30 -11.93
N LYS A 37 7.21 -11.48 -13.10
CA LYS A 37 7.45 -12.66 -13.93
C LYS A 37 8.92 -12.71 -14.38
N ASP A 38 9.50 -11.53 -14.60
CA ASP A 38 10.92 -11.39 -14.92
C ASP A 38 11.60 -10.76 -13.69
N PRO A 39 12.05 -11.57 -12.74
CA PRO A 39 12.55 -11.03 -11.46
C PRO A 39 13.71 -10.06 -11.68
N GLY A 40 13.62 -8.93 -10.99
CA GLY A 40 14.68 -7.93 -11.03
C GLY A 40 14.68 -7.03 -12.24
N ASP A 41 13.75 -7.19 -13.17
CA ASP A 41 13.73 -6.35 -14.36
C ASP A 41 13.42 -4.91 -13.98
N GLN A 42 14.37 -4.02 -14.23
CA GLN A 42 14.27 -2.62 -13.81
C GLN A 42 13.17 -1.86 -14.54
N LYS A 43 12.97 -2.12 -15.82
CA LYS A 43 11.92 -1.44 -16.58
C LYS A 43 10.53 -1.82 -16.06
N ASP A 44 10.34 -3.10 -15.75
CA ASP A 44 9.06 -3.57 -15.24
C ASP A 44 8.79 -3.00 -13.85
N ARG A 45 9.81 -2.92 -13.01
CA ARG A 45 9.68 -2.28 -11.69
C ARG A 45 9.24 -0.83 -11.85
N GLU A 46 9.87 -0.10 -12.75
CA GLU A 46 9.55 1.31 -12.97
C GLU A 46 8.14 1.51 -13.50
N LYS A 47 7.65 0.61 -14.34
CA LYS A 47 6.28 0.69 -14.85
C LYS A 47 5.27 0.58 -13.72
N ILE A 48 5.49 -0.33 -12.80
CA ILE A 48 4.57 -0.50 -11.66
C ILE A 48 4.62 0.73 -10.76
N ILE A 49 5.81 1.25 -10.49
CA ILE A 49 5.97 2.44 -9.66
C ILE A 49 5.26 3.62 -10.32
N GLU A 50 5.42 3.78 -11.61
CA GLU A 50 4.83 4.91 -12.32
C GLU A 50 3.31 4.82 -12.35
N VAL A 51 2.75 3.64 -12.64
CA VAL A 51 1.30 3.51 -12.71
C VAL A 51 0.67 3.73 -11.34
N THR A 52 1.39 3.42 -10.25
CA THR A 52 0.89 3.66 -8.90
C THR A 52 0.63 5.14 -8.65
N ARG A 53 1.44 6.02 -9.23
CA ARG A 53 1.24 7.46 -9.06
C ARG A 53 -0.11 7.92 -9.58
N SER A 54 -0.63 7.28 -10.62
CA SER A 54 -1.94 7.66 -11.16
C SER A 54 -3.07 7.34 -10.19
N PHE A 55 -2.84 6.48 -9.21
CA PHE A 55 -3.88 6.11 -8.24
C PHE A 55 -4.24 7.27 -7.31
N LEU A 56 -3.39 8.28 -7.21
CA LEU A 56 -3.73 9.48 -6.44
C LEU A 56 -4.91 10.25 -7.04
N ASP A 57 -5.21 10.03 -8.31
CA ASP A 57 -6.37 10.66 -8.95
C ASP A 57 -7.68 9.97 -8.62
N ILE A 58 -7.63 8.83 -7.94
CA ILE A 58 -8.83 8.09 -7.57
C ILE A 58 -9.42 8.72 -6.30
N PRO A 59 -10.71 9.13 -6.33
CA PRO A 59 -11.35 9.69 -5.14
C PRO A 59 -11.27 8.73 -3.97
N GLY A 60 -10.91 9.25 -2.79
CA GLY A 60 -10.79 8.45 -1.59
C GLY A 60 -9.38 7.94 -1.32
N VAL A 61 -8.49 8.00 -2.30
CA VAL A 61 -7.08 7.64 -2.08
C VAL A 61 -6.37 8.84 -1.46
N LEU A 62 -5.91 8.65 -0.23
CA LEU A 62 -5.23 9.69 0.51
C LEU A 62 -3.73 9.71 0.23
N ASN A 63 -3.16 8.55 -0.08
CA ASN A 63 -1.75 8.42 -0.41
C ASN A 63 -1.55 7.19 -1.29
N ALA A 64 -0.64 7.31 -2.24
CA ALA A 64 -0.27 6.20 -3.13
C ALA A 64 1.23 6.31 -3.38
N GLN A 65 1.98 5.33 -2.89
CA GLN A 65 3.43 5.28 -3.01
C GLN A 65 3.86 3.91 -3.47
N ALA A 66 4.95 3.86 -4.21
CA ALA A 66 5.55 2.59 -4.60
C ALA A 66 7.05 2.76 -4.69
N GLY A 67 7.77 1.67 -4.45
CA GLY A 67 9.22 1.69 -4.52
C GLY A 67 9.78 0.30 -4.71
N GLN A 68 11.06 0.25 -5.01
CA GLN A 68 11.77 -1.01 -5.21
C GLN A 68 12.22 -1.59 -3.88
N VAL A 69 12.34 -2.91 -3.84
CA VAL A 69 12.84 -3.61 -2.66
C VAL A 69 14.24 -3.11 -2.30
N ILE A 70 14.52 -3.10 -1.00
CA ILE A 70 15.86 -2.87 -0.48
C ILE A 70 16.40 -4.20 0.00
N MET A 71 17.54 -4.62 -0.55
CA MET A 71 18.17 -5.87 -0.14
C MET A 71 18.71 -5.75 1.27
N SER A 72 18.64 -6.83 2.02
CA SER A 72 19.03 -6.83 3.44
C SER A 72 19.68 -8.17 3.79
N ASP A 73 20.68 -8.13 4.68
CA ASP A 73 21.26 -9.34 5.22
C ASP A 73 20.65 -9.72 6.58
N ARG A 74 19.64 -8.99 7.03
CA ARG A 74 18.91 -9.35 8.25
C ARG A 74 17.95 -10.49 7.95
N GLU A 75 18.04 -11.55 8.74
CA GLU A 75 17.22 -12.75 8.52
C GLU A 75 15.73 -12.47 8.55
N ILE A 76 15.31 -11.51 9.37
CA ILE A 76 13.88 -11.21 9.53
C ILE A 76 13.29 -10.46 8.33
N VAL A 77 14.13 -9.91 7.45
CA VAL A 77 13.66 -9.13 6.31
C VAL A 77 13.46 -10.04 5.11
N ASP A 78 12.23 -10.05 4.59
CA ASP A 78 11.96 -10.75 3.33
C ASP A 78 12.13 -9.74 2.19
N ASP A 79 13.24 -9.86 1.48
CA ASP A 79 13.58 -8.98 0.36
C ASP A 79 13.39 -9.67 -0.98
N SER A 80 12.56 -10.70 -1.03
CA SER A 80 12.38 -11.49 -2.26
C SER A 80 11.47 -10.83 -3.28
N PHE A 81 10.69 -9.83 -2.89
CA PHE A 81 9.78 -9.14 -3.81
C PHE A 81 10.52 -8.10 -4.65
N ASP A 82 9.85 -7.59 -5.69
CA ASP A 82 10.43 -6.59 -6.58
C ASP A 82 9.98 -5.18 -6.25
N VAL A 83 8.67 -4.98 -6.03
CA VAL A 83 8.09 -3.66 -5.80
C VAL A 83 7.10 -3.73 -4.65
N GLY A 84 7.17 -2.73 -3.76
CA GLY A 84 6.19 -2.54 -2.72
C GLY A 84 5.30 -1.35 -3.04
N ILE A 85 4.02 -1.48 -2.77
CA ILE A 85 3.02 -0.43 -3.02
C ILE A 85 2.30 -0.15 -1.70
N LEU A 86 2.10 1.12 -1.39
CA LEU A 86 1.29 1.54 -0.24
C LEU A 86 0.16 2.43 -0.73
N ILE A 87 -1.06 2.01 -0.44
CA ILE A 87 -2.25 2.82 -0.70
C ILE A 87 -2.91 3.10 0.64
N VAL A 88 -3.25 4.36 0.88
CA VAL A 88 -3.90 4.76 2.12
C VAL A 88 -5.28 5.32 1.79
N THR A 89 -6.30 4.80 2.47
CA THR A 89 -7.66 5.30 2.37
C THR A 89 -8.20 5.54 3.78
N LYS A 90 -9.34 6.20 3.86
CA LYS A 90 -9.94 6.51 5.16
C LYS A 90 -10.54 5.26 5.82
N ASN A 91 -11.08 4.35 5.01
CA ASN A 91 -11.79 3.16 5.50
C ASN A 91 -11.88 2.10 4.41
N GLN A 92 -12.49 0.96 4.76
CA GLN A 92 -12.66 -0.15 3.82
C GLN A 92 -13.58 0.21 2.65
N LYS A 93 -14.56 1.04 2.88
CA LYS A 93 -15.48 1.45 1.81
C LYS A 93 -14.71 2.21 0.72
N ASP A 94 -13.84 3.10 1.11
CA ASP A 94 -13.02 3.85 0.15
C ASP A 94 -11.99 2.95 -0.52
N LEU A 95 -11.45 1.96 0.20
CA LEU A 95 -10.56 0.97 -0.40
C LEU A 95 -11.30 0.20 -1.51
N GLN A 96 -12.54 -0.22 -1.25
CA GLN A 96 -13.30 -0.94 -2.26
C GLN A 96 -13.57 -0.07 -3.48
N LYS A 97 -13.86 1.21 -3.26
CA LYS A 97 -14.03 2.15 -4.38
C LYS A 97 -12.75 2.27 -5.21
N TYR A 98 -11.59 2.28 -4.54
CA TYR A 98 -10.31 2.30 -5.23
C TYR A 98 -10.13 1.04 -6.08
N LEU A 99 -10.39 -0.12 -5.49
CA LEU A 99 -10.21 -1.39 -6.20
C LEU A 99 -11.12 -1.48 -7.42
N ASP A 100 -12.33 -0.94 -7.34
CA ASP A 100 -13.31 -0.99 -8.43
C ASP A 100 -13.17 0.14 -9.44
N HIS A 101 -12.36 1.15 -9.14
CA HIS A 101 -12.27 2.34 -9.98
C HIS A 101 -11.63 2.02 -11.34
N PRO A 102 -12.13 2.64 -12.42
CA PRO A 102 -11.57 2.40 -13.76
C PRO A 102 -10.06 2.60 -13.87
N ILE A 103 -9.50 3.58 -13.17
CA ILE A 103 -8.06 3.81 -13.18
C ILE A 103 -7.32 2.58 -12.63
N HIS A 104 -7.81 2.02 -11.51
CA HIS A 104 -7.20 0.83 -10.93
C HIS A 104 -7.40 -0.39 -11.82
N GLN A 105 -8.61 -0.58 -12.34
CA GLN A 105 -8.91 -1.73 -13.18
C GLN A 105 -8.08 -1.73 -14.46
N LYS A 106 -7.88 -0.56 -15.05
CA LYS A 106 -7.04 -0.44 -16.25
C LYS A 106 -5.58 -0.76 -15.93
N ALA A 107 -5.06 -0.22 -14.84
CA ALA A 107 -3.69 -0.49 -14.42
C ALA A 107 -3.48 -1.98 -14.13
N LYS A 108 -4.45 -2.60 -13.46
CA LYS A 108 -4.39 -4.02 -13.18
C LYS A 108 -4.32 -4.83 -14.47
N LYS A 109 -5.18 -4.51 -15.43
CA LYS A 109 -5.26 -5.26 -16.68
C LYS A 109 -4.04 -5.03 -17.57
N GLU A 110 -3.59 -3.78 -17.68
CA GLU A 110 -2.56 -3.42 -18.68
C GLU A 110 -1.14 -3.48 -18.14
N VAL A 111 -0.96 -3.38 -16.82
CA VAL A 111 0.38 -3.35 -16.23
C VAL A 111 0.60 -4.49 -15.26
N LEU A 112 -0.26 -4.65 -14.26
CA LEU A 112 0.00 -5.62 -13.20
C LEU A 112 -0.11 -7.06 -13.68
N LEU A 113 -1.22 -7.42 -14.33
CA LEU A 113 -1.40 -8.80 -14.78
C LEU A 113 -0.33 -9.24 -15.76
N PRO A 114 0.08 -8.41 -16.75
CA PRO A 114 1.15 -8.82 -17.67
C PRO A 114 2.51 -8.98 -17.00
N LEU A 115 2.83 -8.20 -15.98
CA LEU A 115 4.18 -8.15 -15.43
C LEU A 115 4.37 -8.93 -14.13
N VAL A 116 3.30 -9.15 -13.36
CA VAL A 116 3.40 -9.68 -12.01
C VAL A 116 3.01 -11.15 -11.96
N GLU A 117 3.89 -11.96 -11.35
CA GLU A 117 3.63 -13.38 -11.16
C GLU A 117 2.88 -13.65 -9.86
N ARG A 118 3.21 -12.88 -8.80
CA ARG A 118 2.66 -13.10 -7.47
C ARG A 118 2.43 -11.77 -6.76
N ILE A 119 1.32 -11.69 -6.04
CA ILE A 119 0.98 -10.52 -5.22
C ILE A 119 0.66 -10.99 -3.81
N LEU A 120 1.14 -10.24 -2.82
CA LEU A 120 0.80 -10.46 -1.42
C LEU A 120 0.27 -9.14 -0.87
N VAL A 121 -0.87 -9.19 -0.19
CA VAL A 121 -1.54 -7.99 0.31
C VAL A 121 -1.70 -8.05 1.81
N TYR A 122 -1.39 -6.94 2.48
CA TYR A 122 -1.67 -6.75 3.90
C TYR A 122 -2.47 -5.47 4.08
N ASP A 123 -3.60 -5.57 4.77
CA ASP A 123 -4.44 -4.42 5.09
C ASP A 123 -4.54 -4.27 6.60
N PHE A 124 -4.33 -3.04 7.08
CA PHE A 124 -4.53 -2.77 8.51
C PHE A 124 -5.04 -1.36 8.74
N MET A 125 -5.68 -1.15 9.88
CA MET A 125 -6.11 0.17 10.34
C MET A 125 -5.16 0.63 11.42
N ASP A 126 -4.77 1.90 11.37
CA ASP A 126 -3.93 2.44 12.46
C ASP A 126 -4.77 3.08 13.57
#